data_0633dd4e36858f9696fba607275059dc
#
_entry.id   0633dd4e36858f9696fba607275059dc
#
_cell.length_a   1.000
_cell.length_b   1.000
_cell.length_c   1.000
_cell.angle_alpha   90.00
_cell.angle_beta   90.00
_cell.angle_gamma   90.00
#
_symmetry.space_group_name_H-M   'P 1'
#
loop_
_entity.id
_entity.type
_entity.pdbx_description
1 polymer ?
#
loop_
_entity_poly.entity_id
_entity_poly.type
_entity_poly.pdbx_seq_one_letter_code
_entity_poly.pdbx_strand_id
1 'polypeptide(L)'
;SGQNAEDVLDMCAILFGDEYLKTHAVVTGNCNGNSPLVWDETMLSAMRAFNRLNQPLLCSPFVLGGANTPASTVATVAQLNAEALSALAYSQVIRPGCPAIYGHYLSTVSMKSGAPMAGTPEISLMNFIIGQMARHYGIPWRTSNTLGGAKTLDAQSGYESATTLMAVLLSGANYIWHSAGWNEAGMHCSIAKFIVDAEQCAMGYRMAEGLKWDDFDEALAAVRDIGPGGHYLGHPHTQEKFQQAFFMPKLFDNNSFEQWVAEGSKDVTERALATAKSMLDSYEQPSMDAATDEALRDYIARREREIPAMDSLNQKF
;
A
#
# COMPACT_ATOMS: atom_id res chain seq x y z
N SER A 1 3.42 -21.16 -2.78
CA SER A 1 4.07 -22.20 -3.62
C SER A 1 3.74 -21.99 -5.09
N GLY A 2 4.47 -22.68 -5.98
CA GLY A 2 4.15 -22.70 -7.42
C GLY A 2 2.72 -23.16 -7.67
N GLN A 3 2.25 -24.17 -6.96
CA GLN A 3 0.87 -24.66 -7.12
C GLN A 3 -0.17 -23.58 -6.74
N ASN A 4 0.01 -22.88 -5.63
CA ASN A 4 -0.91 -21.79 -5.28
C ASN A 4 -0.90 -20.66 -6.32
N ALA A 5 0.25 -20.39 -6.94
CA ALA A 5 0.34 -19.41 -8.03
C ALA A 5 -0.41 -19.89 -9.27
N GLU A 6 -0.30 -21.18 -9.63
CA GLU A 6 -1.09 -21.77 -10.73
C GLU A 6 -2.59 -21.71 -10.40
N ASP A 7 -3.01 -22.04 -9.16
CA ASP A 7 -4.42 -21.97 -8.77
C ASP A 7 -4.99 -20.54 -8.91
N VAL A 8 -4.20 -19.50 -8.53
CA VAL A 8 -4.59 -18.10 -8.74
C VAL A 8 -4.74 -17.79 -10.24
N LEU A 9 -3.79 -18.24 -11.05
CA LEU A 9 -3.81 -18.01 -12.51
C LEU A 9 -4.99 -18.73 -13.19
N ASP A 10 -5.30 -19.95 -12.76
CA ASP A 10 -6.47 -20.68 -13.27
C ASP A 10 -7.79 -19.96 -12.91
N MET A 11 -7.92 -19.44 -11.69
CA MET A 11 -9.07 -18.62 -11.32
C MET A 11 -9.13 -17.30 -12.12
N CYS A 12 -8.00 -16.68 -12.40
CA CYS A 12 -7.95 -15.53 -13.30
C CYS A 12 -8.36 -15.90 -14.74
N ALA A 13 -8.00 -17.10 -15.21
CA ALA A 13 -8.41 -17.59 -16.52
C ALA A 13 -9.93 -17.81 -16.61
N ILE A 14 -10.57 -18.29 -15.55
CA ILE A 14 -12.04 -18.38 -15.46
C ILE A 14 -12.69 -16.98 -15.55
N LEU A 15 -12.09 -15.98 -14.91
CA LEU A 15 -12.61 -14.61 -14.87
C LEU A 15 -12.42 -13.84 -16.19
N PHE A 16 -11.25 -13.94 -16.79
CA PHE A 16 -10.80 -13.07 -17.88
C PHE A 16 -10.57 -13.80 -19.20
N GLY A 17 -10.44 -15.13 -19.16
CA GLY A 17 -10.06 -15.96 -20.33
C GLY A 17 -8.55 -16.07 -20.53
N ASP A 18 -8.09 -17.24 -21.02
CA ASP A 18 -6.67 -17.55 -21.20
C ASP A 18 -5.93 -16.59 -22.13
N GLU A 19 -6.56 -16.18 -23.24
CA GLU A 19 -5.93 -15.30 -24.21
C GLU A 19 -5.76 -13.87 -23.67
N TYR A 20 -6.69 -13.43 -22.84
CA TYR A 20 -6.58 -12.12 -22.18
C TYR A 20 -5.42 -12.06 -21.20
N LEU A 21 -5.22 -13.12 -20.41
CA LEU A 21 -4.12 -13.22 -19.45
C LEU A 21 -2.73 -13.16 -20.11
N LYS A 22 -2.58 -13.66 -21.34
CA LYS A 22 -1.29 -13.63 -22.04
C LYS A 22 -0.84 -12.22 -22.43
N THR A 23 -1.78 -11.31 -22.56
CA THR A 23 -1.57 -9.95 -23.09
C THR A 23 -1.85 -8.84 -22.10
N HIS A 24 -2.56 -9.13 -21.00
CA HIS A 24 -2.94 -8.16 -19.99
C HIS A 24 -2.48 -8.59 -18.59
N ALA A 25 -2.03 -7.63 -17.81
CA ALA A 25 -1.74 -7.82 -16.39
C ALA A 25 -3.05 -7.76 -15.59
N VAL A 26 -3.48 -8.89 -15.02
CA VAL A 26 -4.70 -8.98 -14.21
C VAL A 26 -4.41 -9.30 -12.76
N VAL A 27 -3.23 -9.83 -12.47
CA VAL A 27 -2.77 -10.17 -11.13
C VAL A 27 -1.28 -9.92 -10.99
N THR A 28 -0.82 -9.52 -9.81
CA THR A 28 0.61 -9.34 -9.52
C THR A 28 1.06 -10.42 -8.53
N GLY A 29 2.05 -11.20 -8.91
CA GLY A 29 2.69 -12.17 -8.04
C GLY A 29 3.59 -11.48 -7.01
N ASN A 30 3.29 -11.58 -5.72
CA ASN A 30 4.19 -11.09 -4.67
C ASN A 30 5.13 -12.21 -4.24
N CYS A 31 6.42 -12.06 -4.54
CA CYS A 31 7.46 -13.03 -4.23
C CYS A 31 8.45 -12.43 -3.24
N ASN A 32 8.51 -13.00 -2.04
CA ASN A 32 9.38 -12.53 -0.98
C ASN A 32 10.66 -13.37 -0.90
N GLY A 33 11.82 -12.72 -0.82
CA GLY A 33 13.08 -13.39 -0.56
C GLY A 33 13.19 -13.89 0.88
N ASN A 34 13.93 -14.96 1.07
CA ASN A 34 14.28 -15.51 2.37
C ASN A 34 15.63 -14.91 2.81
N SER A 35 15.60 -13.65 3.19
CA SER A 35 16.81 -12.94 3.62
C SER A 35 17.49 -13.63 4.81
N PRO A 36 18.81 -13.76 4.86
CA PRO A 36 19.78 -13.10 3.96
C PRO A 36 20.09 -13.91 2.68
N LEU A 37 19.99 -13.25 1.53
CA LEU A 37 20.57 -13.66 0.24
C LEU A 37 20.06 -15.02 -0.31
N VAL A 38 18.83 -15.42 0.02
CA VAL A 38 18.24 -16.70 -0.43
C VAL A 38 16.87 -16.47 -1.07
N TRP A 39 16.63 -17.20 -2.17
CA TRP A 39 15.32 -17.41 -2.76
C TRP A 39 15.03 -18.90 -2.75
N ASP A 40 14.01 -19.33 -2.02
CA ASP A 40 13.63 -20.75 -1.93
C ASP A 40 12.84 -21.24 -3.15
N GLU A 41 12.72 -22.56 -3.26
CA GLU A 41 11.97 -23.19 -4.37
C GLU A 41 10.50 -22.80 -4.37
N THR A 42 9.92 -22.53 -3.22
CA THR A 42 8.51 -22.08 -3.10
C THR A 42 8.29 -20.76 -3.84
N MET A 43 9.19 -19.78 -3.64
CA MET A 43 9.11 -18.49 -4.31
C MET A 43 9.54 -18.56 -5.77
N LEU A 44 10.63 -19.30 -6.05
CA LEU A 44 11.10 -19.47 -7.43
C LEU A 44 10.07 -20.19 -8.31
N SER A 45 9.37 -21.20 -7.77
CA SER A 45 8.28 -21.88 -8.52
C SER A 45 7.07 -20.96 -8.77
N ALA A 46 6.71 -20.13 -7.79
CA ALA A 46 5.67 -19.13 -7.98
C ALA A 46 6.05 -18.08 -9.05
N MET A 47 7.31 -17.61 -9.04
CA MET A 47 7.81 -16.71 -10.07
C MET A 47 7.72 -17.35 -11.48
N ARG A 48 8.07 -18.62 -11.63
CA ARG A 48 7.91 -19.35 -12.90
C ARG A 48 6.47 -19.39 -13.37
N ALA A 49 5.51 -19.64 -12.47
CA ALA A 49 4.09 -19.67 -12.79
C ALA A 49 3.59 -18.32 -13.34
N PHE A 50 3.81 -17.22 -12.61
CA PHE A 50 3.39 -15.89 -13.04
C PHE A 50 4.07 -15.46 -14.35
N ASN A 51 5.39 -15.69 -14.48
CA ASN A 51 6.13 -15.35 -15.68
C ASN A 51 5.62 -16.09 -16.94
N ARG A 52 5.19 -17.35 -16.79
CA ARG A 52 4.64 -18.14 -17.90
C ARG A 52 3.49 -17.42 -18.61
N LEU A 53 2.62 -16.76 -17.85
CA LEU A 53 1.48 -16.00 -18.37
C LEU A 53 1.72 -14.48 -18.47
N ASN A 54 2.99 -14.05 -18.42
CA ASN A 54 3.36 -12.63 -18.51
C ASN A 54 2.74 -11.75 -17.41
N GLN A 55 2.46 -12.32 -16.26
CA GLN A 55 1.90 -11.54 -15.16
C GLN A 55 3.00 -10.86 -14.36
N PRO A 56 2.78 -9.61 -13.92
CA PRO A 56 3.76 -8.84 -13.17
C PRO A 56 4.26 -9.55 -11.91
N LEU A 57 5.55 -9.44 -11.66
CA LEU A 57 6.17 -9.91 -10.41
C LEU A 57 6.60 -8.73 -9.54
N LEU A 58 6.21 -8.79 -8.29
CA LEU A 58 6.75 -7.96 -7.23
C LEU A 58 7.89 -8.72 -6.55
N CYS A 59 9.14 -8.35 -6.88
CA CYS A 59 10.35 -8.94 -6.31
C CYS A 59 10.66 -8.23 -4.98
N SER A 60 10.27 -8.85 -3.87
CA SER A 60 10.21 -8.19 -2.55
C SER A 60 11.01 -8.94 -1.49
N PRO A 61 12.31 -8.66 -1.32
CA PRO A 61 13.04 -9.14 -0.16
C PRO A 61 12.37 -8.74 1.16
N PHE A 62 12.46 -9.62 2.17
CA PHE A 62 11.99 -9.35 3.52
C PHE A 62 13.20 -9.08 4.42
N VAL A 63 13.51 -7.80 4.66
CA VAL A 63 14.71 -7.41 5.39
C VAL A 63 14.42 -6.72 6.72
N LEU A 64 15.14 -7.16 7.74
CA LEU A 64 15.09 -6.63 9.10
C LEU A 64 16.50 -6.19 9.50
N GLY A 65 16.74 -4.88 9.46
CA GLY A 65 18.03 -4.30 9.86
C GLY A 65 18.41 -4.67 11.29
N GLY A 66 19.56 -5.33 11.44
CA GLY A 66 20.03 -5.84 12.72
C GLY A 66 19.63 -7.29 13.03
N ALA A 67 18.82 -7.94 12.18
CA ALA A 67 18.46 -9.36 12.34
C ALA A 67 18.92 -10.20 11.15
N ASN A 68 18.29 -10.05 9.99
CA ASN A 68 18.68 -10.77 8.77
C ASN A 68 19.49 -9.89 7.78
N THR A 69 19.80 -8.66 8.18
CA THR A 69 20.82 -7.79 7.57
C THR A 69 21.69 -7.21 8.67
N PRO A 70 22.90 -6.67 8.34
CA PRO A 70 23.72 -6.01 9.34
C PRO A 70 23.00 -4.87 10.06
N ALA A 71 23.40 -4.56 11.29
CA ALA A 71 22.90 -3.39 12.03
C ALA A 71 23.49 -2.08 11.47
N SER A 72 23.19 -1.83 10.19
CA SER A 72 23.62 -0.67 9.42
C SER A 72 22.59 -0.36 8.34
N THR A 73 22.09 0.86 8.30
CA THR A 73 21.09 1.29 7.31
C THR A 73 21.60 1.13 5.88
N VAL A 74 22.85 1.54 5.63
CA VAL A 74 23.46 1.46 4.29
C VAL A 74 23.69 0.01 3.85
N ALA A 75 24.21 -0.85 4.76
CA ALA A 75 24.39 -2.26 4.47
C ALA A 75 23.07 -3.00 4.27
N THR A 76 22.01 -2.64 5.03
CA THR A 76 20.66 -3.16 4.84
C THR A 76 20.14 -2.84 3.44
N VAL A 77 20.28 -1.60 2.99
CA VAL A 77 19.86 -1.20 1.62
C VAL A 77 20.69 -1.93 0.56
N ALA A 78 22.01 -2.08 0.75
CA ALA A 78 22.88 -2.78 -0.20
C ALA A 78 22.47 -4.26 -0.36
N GLN A 79 22.21 -4.96 0.75
CA GLN A 79 21.74 -6.34 0.72
C GLN A 79 20.35 -6.45 0.08
N LEU A 80 19.39 -5.62 0.50
CA LEU A 80 18.05 -5.55 -0.09
C LEU A 80 18.12 -5.37 -1.61
N ASN A 81 18.97 -4.44 -2.07
CA ASN A 81 19.16 -4.17 -3.48
C ASN A 81 19.68 -5.40 -4.24
N ALA A 82 20.68 -6.10 -3.68
CA ALA A 82 21.23 -7.31 -4.29
C ALA A 82 20.17 -8.42 -4.41
N GLU A 83 19.39 -8.63 -3.36
CA GLU A 83 18.30 -9.63 -3.34
C GLU A 83 17.19 -9.28 -4.34
N ALA A 84 16.74 -8.02 -4.38
CA ALA A 84 15.71 -7.59 -5.32
C ALA A 84 16.19 -7.71 -6.78
N LEU A 85 17.40 -7.26 -7.09
CA LEU A 85 17.98 -7.37 -8.43
C LEU A 85 18.18 -8.82 -8.87
N SER A 86 18.54 -9.74 -7.97
CA SER A 86 18.65 -11.17 -8.30
C SER A 86 17.33 -11.78 -8.72
N ALA A 87 16.22 -11.43 -8.06
CA ALA A 87 14.88 -11.88 -8.44
C ALA A 87 14.43 -11.27 -9.77
N LEU A 88 14.69 -9.98 -9.97
CA LEU A 88 14.41 -9.31 -11.25
C LEU A 88 15.19 -9.99 -12.40
N ALA A 89 16.48 -10.27 -12.20
CA ALA A 89 17.29 -10.99 -13.19
C ALA A 89 16.73 -12.40 -13.45
N TYR A 90 16.37 -13.15 -12.41
CA TYR A 90 15.76 -14.47 -12.55
C TYR A 90 14.47 -14.42 -13.36
N SER A 91 13.59 -13.44 -13.08
CA SER A 91 12.37 -13.23 -13.87
C SER A 91 12.67 -13.02 -15.35
N GLN A 92 13.66 -12.21 -15.70
CA GLN A 92 14.05 -11.95 -17.09
C GLN A 92 14.73 -13.14 -17.76
N VAL A 93 15.41 -14.01 -17.02
CA VAL A 93 15.95 -15.28 -17.55
C VAL A 93 14.81 -16.25 -17.89
N ILE A 94 13.76 -16.33 -17.08
CA ILE A 94 12.60 -17.17 -17.36
C ILE A 94 11.84 -16.65 -18.58
N ARG A 95 11.54 -15.36 -18.60
CA ARG A 95 10.80 -14.71 -19.68
C ARG A 95 11.31 -13.28 -19.90
N PRO A 96 12.12 -13.05 -20.93
CA PRO A 96 12.56 -11.71 -21.31
C PRO A 96 11.37 -10.78 -21.56
N GLY A 97 11.40 -9.59 -20.97
CA GLY A 97 10.34 -8.59 -21.08
C GLY A 97 9.14 -8.79 -20.15
N CYS A 98 9.14 -9.81 -19.29
CA CYS A 98 8.08 -9.97 -18.29
C CYS A 98 8.04 -8.77 -17.36
N PRO A 99 6.86 -8.17 -17.09
CA PRO A 99 6.75 -7.04 -16.18
C PRO A 99 7.22 -7.40 -14.77
N ALA A 100 8.04 -6.54 -14.18
CA ALA A 100 8.53 -6.74 -12.82
C ALA A 100 8.64 -5.43 -12.07
N ILE A 101 8.44 -5.49 -10.77
CA ILE A 101 8.45 -4.36 -9.84
C ILE A 101 9.57 -4.59 -8.83
N TYR A 102 10.45 -3.62 -8.71
CA TYR A 102 11.47 -3.59 -7.66
C TYR A 102 10.78 -3.30 -6.33
N GLY A 103 10.81 -4.26 -5.39
CA GLY A 103 10.05 -4.15 -4.16
C GLY A 103 10.85 -4.52 -2.92
N HIS A 104 10.24 -4.31 -1.78
CA HIS A 104 10.76 -4.76 -0.49
C HIS A 104 9.69 -4.74 0.61
N TYR A 105 9.94 -5.55 1.64
CA TYR A 105 9.44 -5.31 2.99
C TYR A 105 10.65 -4.97 3.85
N LEU A 106 10.64 -3.78 4.44
CA LEU A 106 11.78 -3.23 5.16
C LEU A 106 11.36 -2.80 6.57
N SER A 107 12.07 -3.30 7.56
CA SER A 107 11.98 -2.87 8.95
C SER A 107 13.35 -2.90 9.60
N THR A 108 13.43 -2.51 10.84
CA THR A 108 14.59 -2.72 11.72
C THR A 108 14.16 -3.54 12.93
N VAL A 109 15.10 -4.00 13.72
CA VAL A 109 14.83 -4.74 14.93
C VAL A 109 15.21 -3.92 16.14
N SER A 110 14.35 -3.89 17.14
CA SER A 110 14.67 -3.33 18.44
C SER A 110 15.79 -4.14 19.10
N MET A 111 16.96 -3.54 19.25
CA MET A 111 18.08 -4.19 19.94
C MET A 111 17.80 -4.46 21.43
N LYS A 112 16.72 -3.89 21.97
CA LYS A 112 16.29 -4.10 23.35
C LYS A 112 15.36 -5.30 23.51
N SER A 113 14.44 -5.51 22.56
CA SER A 113 13.37 -6.50 22.69
C SER A 113 13.41 -7.60 21.61
N GLY A 114 14.15 -7.41 20.53
CA GLY A 114 14.13 -8.29 19.34
C GLY A 114 12.88 -8.13 18.47
N ALA A 115 11.94 -7.26 18.82
CA ALA A 115 10.72 -7.05 18.04
C ALA A 115 10.99 -6.19 16.79
N PRO A 116 10.28 -6.44 15.68
CA PRO A 116 10.32 -5.56 14.52
C PRO A 116 9.91 -4.13 14.89
N MET A 117 10.65 -3.16 14.38
CA MET A 117 10.41 -1.73 14.58
C MET A 117 9.94 -1.11 13.28
N ALA A 118 8.74 -0.55 13.29
CA ALA A 118 8.19 0.23 12.19
C ALA A 118 7.94 1.68 12.63
N GLY A 119 7.81 2.59 11.67
CA GLY A 119 7.57 4.00 11.99
C GLY A 119 8.83 4.79 12.39
N THR A 120 10.02 4.22 12.28
CA THR A 120 11.28 4.87 12.68
C THR A 120 11.91 5.68 11.54
N PRO A 121 12.76 6.70 11.87
CA PRO A 121 13.41 7.54 10.85
C PRO A 121 14.30 6.76 9.88
N GLU A 122 14.93 5.67 10.34
CA GLU A 122 15.82 4.85 9.49
C GLU A 122 15.08 4.26 8.31
N ILE A 123 13.82 3.82 8.51
CA ILE A 123 12.99 3.28 7.43
C ILE A 123 12.71 4.35 6.38
N SER A 124 12.40 5.57 6.81
CA SER A 124 12.19 6.71 5.92
C SER A 124 13.44 7.05 5.12
N LEU A 125 14.61 7.11 5.77
CA LEU A 125 15.90 7.37 5.12
C LEU A 125 16.25 6.29 4.09
N MET A 126 16.04 5.02 4.44
CA MET A 126 16.29 3.90 3.51
C MET A 126 15.35 3.96 2.29
N ASN A 127 14.08 4.33 2.47
CA ASN A 127 13.14 4.51 1.36
C ASN A 127 13.59 5.63 0.39
N PHE A 128 14.17 6.71 0.87
CA PHE A 128 14.73 7.74 -0.03
C PHE A 128 15.86 7.19 -0.91
N ILE A 129 16.75 6.37 -0.34
CA ILE A 129 17.83 5.73 -1.11
C ILE A 129 17.26 4.74 -2.12
N ILE A 130 16.33 3.89 -1.70
CA ILE A 130 15.70 2.87 -2.55
C ILE A 130 14.95 3.52 -3.71
N GLY A 131 14.20 4.60 -3.46
CA GLY A 131 13.53 5.35 -4.51
C GLY A 131 14.51 5.95 -5.54
N GLN A 132 15.69 6.42 -5.12
CA GLN A 132 16.75 6.86 -6.02
C GLN A 132 17.31 5.70 -6.84
N MET A 133 17.56 4.54 -6.23
CA MET A 133 18.03 3.35 -6.93
C MET A 133 17.02 2.86 -7.97
N ALA A 134 15.74 2.81 -7.63
CA ALA A 134 14.70 2.44 -8.57
C ALA A 134 14.64 3.36 -9.80
N ARG A 135 14.73 4.67 -9.60
CA ARG A 135 14.84 5.64 -10.70
C ARG A 135 16.12 5.48 -11.52
N HIS A 136 17.25 5.18 -10.87
CA HIS A 136 18.52 4.89 -11.57
C HIS A 136 18.40 3.67 -12.49
N TYR A 137 17.67 2.63 -12.05
CA TYR A 137 17.41 1.44 -12.87
C TYR A 137 16.30 1.63 -13.90
N GLY A 138 15.49 2.68 -13.80
CA GLY A 138 14.31 2.88 -14.64
C GLY A 138 13.22 1.85 -14.40
N ILE A 139 13.09 1.30 -13.19
CA ILE A 139 12.15 0.25 -12.81
C ILE A 139 11.11 0.81 -11.85
N PRO A 140 9.81 0.52 -12.03
CA PRO A 140 8.80 0.87 -11.03
C PRO A 140 9.08 0.15 -9.71
N TRP A 141 8.79 0.83 -8.60
CA TRP A 141 9.09 0.27 -7.31
C TRP A 141 7.94 0.35 -6.32
N ARG A 142 7.95 -0.62 -5.43
CA ARG A 142 6.97 -0.79 -4.37
C ARG A 142 7.62 -0.69 -3.01
N THR A 143 6.95 -0.01 -2.10
CA THR A 143 7.28 0.04 -0.68
C THR A 143 6.05 -0.19 0.20
N SER A 144 6.24 -0.13 1.50
CA SER A 144 5.20 -0.14 2.53
C SER A 144 5.29 1.12 3.37
N ASN A 145 4.16 1.56 3.90
CA ASN A 145 4.10 2.63 4.89
C ASN A 145 3.07 2.30 5.98
N THR A 146 2.87 3.20 6.93
CA THR A 146 1.89 3.13 8.03
C THR A 146 1.95 1.88 8.92
N LEU A 147 2.95 1.03 8.75
CA LEU A 147 3.24 -0.12 9.61
C LEU A 147 3.84 0.37 10.94
N GLY A 148 3.06 1.10 11.73
CA GLY A 148 3.54 1.68 12.99
C GLY A 148 3.91 0.64 14.04
N GLY A 149 4.78 1.01 14.99
CA GLY A 149 5.09 0.23 16.19
C GLY A 149 4.00 0.31 17.27
N ALA A 150 3.08 1.27 17.17
CA ALA A 150 1.96 1.47 18.08
C ALA A 150 1.07 0.22 18.18
N LYS A 151 0.47 -0.01 19.37
CA LYS A 151 -0.45 -1.13 19.62
C LYS A 151 -1.91 -0.72 19.52
N THR A 152 -2.15 0.59 19.61
CA THR A 152 -3.49 1.21 19.59
C THR A 152 -3.47 2.41 18.65
N LEU A 153 -4.65 2.89 18.28
CA LEU A 153 -4.80 4.16 17.56
C LEU A 153 -4.67 5.31 18.57
N ASP A 154 -3.45 5.81 18.70
CA ASP A 154 -3.09 6.91 19.58
C ASP A 154 -2.17 7.93 18.87
N ALA A 155 -1.60 8.87 19.62
CA ALA A 155 -0.70 9.86 19.06
C ALA A 155 0.53 9.23 18.40
N GLN A 156 1.09 8.14 18.95
CA GLN A 156 2.20 7.41 18.36
C GLN A 156 1.80 6.86 17.00
N SER A 157 0.65 6.19 16.91
CA SER A 157 0.12 5.63 15.67
C SER A 157 -0.03 6.72 14.58
N GLY A 158 -0.60 7.87 14.94
CA GLY A 158 -0.77 8.99 14.03
C GLY A 158 0.56 9.55 13.50
N TYR A 159 1.53 9.78 14.39
CA TYR A 159 2.85 10.30 13.99
C TYR A 159 3.63 9.33 13.12
N GLU A 160 3.65 8.03 13.47
CA GLU A 160 4.34 7.01 12.69
C GLU A 160 3.74 6.86 11.29
N SER A 161 2.40 6.83 11.19
CA SER A 161 1.70 6.77 9.91
C SER A 161 1.97 7.99 9.04
N ALA A 162 1.84 9.20 9.59
CA ALA A 162 2.06 10.45 8.85
C ALA A 162 3.50 10.58 8.35
N THR A 163 4.47 10.29 9.22
CA THR A 163 5.90 10.43 8.88
C THR A 163 6.31 9.44 7.79
N THR A 164 5.89 8.18 7.89
CA THR A 164 6.25 7.17 6.91
C THR A 164 5.53 7.36 5.59
N LEU A 165 4.24 7.75 5.59
CA LEU A 165 3.52 8.07 4.37
C LEU A 165 4.19 9.22 3.62
N MET A 166 4.54 10.30 4.32
CA MET A 166 5.21 11.45 3.71
C MET A 166 6.56 11.04 3.09
N ALA A 167 7.34 10.24 3.78
CA ALA A 167 8.63 9.78 3.29
C ALA A 167 8.50 8.96 2.00
N VAL A 168 7.53 8.04 1.91
CA VAL A 168 7.38 7.22 0.71
C VAL A 168 6.80 8.00 -0.47
N LEU A 169 5.93 8.97 -0.23
CA LEU A 169 5.44 9.88 -1.28
C LEU A 169 6.60 10.71 -1.85
N LEU A 170 7.40 11.34 -0.99
CA LEU A 170 8.56 12.15 -1.40
C LEU A 170 9.66 11.32 -2.06
N SER A 171 9.80 10.04 -1.71
CA SER A 171 10.74 9.14 -2.36
C SER A 171 10.30 8.70 -3.76
N GLY A 172 9.08 9.04 -4.18
CA GLY A 172 8.54 8.75 -5.51
C GLY A 172 8.15 7.28 -5.69
N ALA A 173 7.54 6.67 -4.69
CA ALA A 173 7.04 5.30 -4.78
C ALA A 173 5.89 5.19 -5.80
N ASN A 174 5.95 4.18 -6.66
CA ASN A 174 4.91 3.92 -7.65
C ASN A 174 3.76 3.10 -7.08
N TYR A 175 4.05 2.26 -6.09
CA TYR A 175 3.08 1.35 -5.49
C TYR A 175 3.34 1.24 -3.98
N ILE A 176 2.37 1.62 -3.17
CA ILE A 176 2.53 1.69 -1.72
C ILE A 176 1.53 0.72 -1.07
N TRP A 177 2.05 -0.30 -0.42
CA TRP A 177 1.26 -1.28 0.32
C TRP A 177 1.17 -0.96 1.80
N HIS A 178 0.29 -1.67 2.50
CA HIS A 178 0.07 -1.57 3.95
C HIS A 178 -0.26 -0.15 4.40
N SER A 179 -0.94 0.62 3.53
CA SER A 179 -1.18 2.04 3.75
C SER A 179 -2.30 2.33 4.75
N ALA A 180 -3.00 1.31 5.25
CA ALA A 180 -4.10 1.52 6.19
C ALA A 180 -4.26 0.36 7.17
N GLY A 181 -4.53 0.69 8.44
CA GLY A 181 -5.02 -0.22 9.46
C GLY A 181 -3.98 -1.06 10.22
N TRP A 182 -2.71 -1.03 9.82
CA TRP A 182 -1.68 -1.90 10.39
C TRP A 182 -1.05 -1.31 11.65
N ASN A 183 -0.95 -2.12 12.69
CA ASN A 183 -0.26 -1.84 13.94
C ASN A 183 0.84 -2.88 14.21
N GLU A 184 1.73 -2.59 15.17
CA GLU A 184 2.76 -3.49 15.67
C GLU A 184 3.61 -4.10 14.55
N ALA A 185 4.10 -3.24 13.65
CA ALA A 185 4.89 -3.62 12.47
C ALA A 185 4.19 -4.66 11.56
N GLY A 186 2.87 -4.62 11.49
CA GLY A 186 2.07 -5.50 10.64
C GLY A 186 1.56 -6.77 11.33
N MET A 187 1.69 -6.89 12.66
CA MET A 187 1.25 -8.08 13.39
C MET A 187 -0.27 -8.11 13.61
N HIS A 188 -0.95 -6.95 13.62
CA HIS A 188 -2.40 -6.91 13.68
C HIS A 188 -2.98 -5.70 12.94
N CYS A 189 -4.27 -5.78 12.61
CA CYS A 189 -5.05 -4.72 11.99
C CYS A 189 -6.08 -4.14 12.95
N SER A 190 -6.34 -2.83 12.82
CA SER A 190 -7.40 -2.12 13.51
C SER A 190 -8.35 -1.48 12.52
N ILE A 191 -9.65 -1.76 12.62
CA ILE A 191 -10.67 -1.16 11.75
C ILE A 191 -10.69 0.36 11.92
N ALA A 192 -10.60 0.88 13.15
CA ALA A 192 -10.56 2.31 13.41
C ALA A 192 -9.34 2.95 12.73
N LYS A 193 -8.14 2.34 12.90
CA LYS A 193 -6.93 2.82 12.24
C LYS A 193 -7.05 2.75 10.72
N PHE A 194 -7.70 1.73 10.16
CA PHE A 194 -7.91 1.64 8.72
C PHE A 194 -8.66 2.86 8.17
N ILE A 195 -9.72 3.30 8.83
CA ILE A 195 -10.50 4.48 8.44
C ILE A 195 -9.68 5.76 8.59
N VAL A 196 -8.91 5.90 9.68
CA VAL A 196 -8.03 7.07 9.89
C VAL A 196 -6.92 7.15 8.85
N ASP A 197 -6.25 6.03 8.60
CA ASP A 197 -5.17 5.98 7.59
C ASP A 197 -5.72 6.20 6.17
N ALA A 198 -6.95 5.76 5.87
CA ALA A 198 -7.58 6.02 4.57
C ALA A 198 -7.81 7.52 4.34
N GLU A 199 -8.24 8.26 5.36
CA GLU A 199 -8.32 9.73 5.30
C GLU A 199 -6.94 10.36 5.07
N GLN A 200 -5.92 9.87 5.78
CA GLN A 200 -4.55 10.33 5.61
C GLN A 200 -4.02 10.03 4.20
N CYS A 201 -4.34 8.87 3.62
CA CYS A 201 -4.02 8.55 2.23
C CYS A 201 -4.69 9.54 1.26
N ALA A 202 -5.96 9.92 1.50
CA ALA A 202 -6.65 10.90 0.69
C ALA A 202 -5.95 12.28 0.74
N MET A 203 -5.46 12.70 1.91
CA MET A 203 -4.61 13.90 2.02
C MET A 203 -3.31 13.75 1.23
N GLY A 204 -2.68 12.57 1.27
CA GLY A 204 -1.48 12.26 0.50
C GLY A 204 -1.72 12.35 -1.02
N TYR A 205 -2.84 11.81 -1.52
CA TYR A 205 -3.24 11.95 -2.93
C TYR A 205 -3.42 13.42 -3.30
N ARG A 206 -4.12 14.19 -2.47
CA ARG A 206 -4.31 15.63 -2.73
C ARG A 206 -2.99 16.39 -2.79
N MET A 207 -2.02 16.03 -1.94
CA MET A 207 -0.66 16.61 -2.00
C MET A 207 0.07 16.22 -3.29
N ALA A 208 -0.05 14.98 -3.73
CA ALA A 208 0.60 14.46 -4.94
C ALA A 208 0.04 15.11 -6.23
N GLU A 209 -1.21 15.57 -6.24
CA GLU A 209 -1.79 16.35 -7.34
C GLU A 209 -1.07 17.71 -7.54
N GLY A 210 -0.43 18.23 -6.50
CA GLY A 210 0.25 19.52 -6.53
C GLY A 210 -0.71 20.73 -6.54
N LEU A 211 -0.17 21.88 -6.95
CA LEU A 211 -0.93 23.12 -7.04
C LEU A 211 -1.71 23.17 -8.36
N LYS A 212 -2.97 23.62 -8.28
CA LYS A 212 -3.81 23.92 -9.45
C LYS A 212 -3.62 25.38 -9.83
N TRP A 213 -3.50 25.65 -11.12
CA TRP A 213 -3.26 26.97 -11.68
C TRP A 213 -4.36 27.40 -12.66
N ASP A 214 -5.37 26.59 -12.84
CA ASP A 214 -6.43 26.73 -13.84
C ASP A 214 -7.34 27.95 -13.61
N ASP A 215 -7.46 28.41 -12.36
CA ASP A 215 -8.27 29.61 -12.00
C ASP A 215 -7.44 30.81 -11.51
N PHE A 216 -6.11 30.78 -11.72
CA PHE A 216 -5.20 31.79 -11.15
C PHE A 216 -5.53 33.20 -11.56
N ASP A 217 -5.84 33.43 -12.84
CA ASP A 217 -6.16 34.76 -13.35
C ASP A 217 -7.48 35.33 -12.79
N GLU A 218 -8.49 34.46 -12.62
CA GLU A 218 -9.77 34.79 -11.98
C GLU A 218 -9.59 35.09 -10.49
N ALA A 219 -8.80 34.27 -9.80
CA ALA A 219 -8.45 34.49 -8.40
C ALA A 219 -7.68 35.82 -8.21
N LEU A 220 -6.75 36.13 -9.13
CA LEU A 220 -6.00 37.39 -9.09
C LEU A 220 -6.91 38.61 -9.38
N ALA A 221 -7.91 38.48 -10.25
CA ALA A 221 -8.93 39.51 -10.44
C ALA A 221 -9.72 39.76 -9.15
N ALA A 222 -10.14 38.68 -8.46
CA ALA A 222 -10.81 38.78 -7.16
C ALA A 222 -9.96 39.55 -6.11
N VAL A 223 -8.63 39.33 -6.11
CA VAL A 223 -7.71 40.07 -5.24
C VAL A 223 -7.73 41.58 -5.54
N ARG A 224 -7.78 41.96 -6.82
CA ARG A 224 -7.86 43.38 -7.24
C ARG A 224 -9.21 44.00 -6.87
N ASP A 225 -10.30 43.26 -7.04
CA ASP A 225 -11.66 43.72 -6.76
C ASP A 225 -11.88 43.98 -5.26
N ILE A 226 -11.39 43.12 -4.42
CA ILE A 226 -11.54 43.25 -2.96
C ILE A 226 -10.60 44.33 -2.39
N GLY A 227 -9.36 44.36 -2.86
CA GLY A 227 -8.37 45.32 -2.40
C GLY A 227 -7.95 45.17 -0.93
N PRO A 228 -7.13 46.11 -0.43
CA PRO A 228 -6.61 46.02 0.93
C PRO A 228 -7.68 46.11 2.03
N GLY A 229 -7.67 45.22 3.01
CA GLY A 229 -8.55 45.24 4.18
C GLY A 229 -9.96 44.70 3.96
N GLY A 230 -10.28 44.19 2.78
CA GLY A 230 -11.55 43.55 2.48
C GLY A 230 -11.56 42.03 2.87
N HIS A 231 -12.66 41.34 2.56
CA HIS A 231 -12.79 39.88 2.76
C HIS A 231 -13.46 39.21 1.54
N TYR A 232 -13.15 37.95 1.31
CA TYR A 232 -13.57 37.23 0.09
C TYR A 232 -14.84 36.41 0.25
N LEU A 233 -15.41 36.24 1.45
CA LEU A 233 -16.55 35.35 1.73
C LEU A 233 -17.78 35.62 0.85
N GLY A 234 -18.04 36.88 0.49
CA GLY A 234 -19.14 37.24 -0.38
C GLY A 234 -18.76 37.40 -1.86
N HIS A 235 -17.50 37.19 -2.23
CA HIS A 235 -17.06 37.36 -3.62
C HIS A 235 -17.52 36.21 -4.50
N PRO A 236 -18.01 36.45 -5.74
CA PRO A 236 -18.50 35.40 -6.63
C PRO A 236 -17.52 34.23 -6.84
N HIS A 237 -16.24 34.52 -7.06
CA HIS A 237 -15.19 33.52 -7.21
C HIS A 237 -15.15 32.58 -6.00
N THR A 238 -15.17 33.08 -4.76
CA THR A 238 -15.18 32.26 -3.55
C THR A 238 -16.43 31.39 -3.46
N GLN A 239 -17.60 31.97 -3.76
CA GLN A 239 -18.88 31.25 -3.71
C GLN A 239 -18.99 30.16 -4.75
N GLU A 240 -18.37 30.32 -5.92
CA GLU A 240 -18.28 29.27 -6.93
C GLU A 240 -17.32 28.13 -6.55
N LYS A 241 -16.17 28.49 -5.97
CA LYS A 241 -15.04 27.54 -5.76
C LYS A 241 -14.96 26.91 -4.37
N PHE A 242 -15.64 27.44 -3.33
CA PHE A 242 -15.40 27.10 -1.93
C PHE A 242 -15.51 25.59 -1.60
N GLN A 243 -16.36 24.86 -2.33
CA GLN A 243 -16.50 23.40 -2.10
C GLN A 243 -15.37 22.56 -2.70
N GLN A 244 -14.60 23.11 -3.64
CA GLN A 244 -13.58 22.39 -4.41
C GLN A 244 -12.17 22.96 -4.23
N ALA A 245 -12.06 24.20 -3.72
CA ALA A 245 -10.78 24.90 -3.60
C ALA A 245 -9.81 24.22 -2.65
N PHE A 246 -10.33 23.69 -1.54
CA PHE A 246 -9.53 23.11 -0.46
C PHE A 246 -9.99 21.68 -0.18
N PHE A 247 -9.05 20.87 0.32
CA PHE A 247 -9.38 19.52 0.79
C PHE A 247 -10.31 19.62 2.00
N MET A 248 -11.46 18.95 1.90
CA MET A 248 -12.45 18.87 2.98
C MET A 248 -12.36 17.48 3.61
N PRO A 249 -11.78 17.36 4.82
CA PRO A 249 -11.72 16.08 5.54
C PRO A 249 -13.13 15.54 5.80
N LYS A 250 -13.27 14.23 5.67
CA LYS A 250 -14.54 13.54 5.97
C LYS A 250 -14.57 12.99 7.40
N LEU A 251 -13.40 12.65 7.92
CA LEU A 251 -13.23 12.06 9.25
C LEU A 251 -12.61 13.05 10.25
N PHE A 252 -11.57 13.80 9.84
CA PHE A 252 -10.89 14.73 10.71
C PHE A 252 -11.74 15.97 10.94
N ASP A 253 -11.89 16.33 12.21
CA ASP A 253 -12.71 17.45 12.64
C ASP A 253 -11.96 18.78 12.47
N ASN A 254 -12.59 19.70 11.76
CA ASN A 254 -12.15 21.09 11.58
C ASN A 254 -13.27 22.09 11.93
N ASN A 255 -14.27 21.65 12.70
CA ASN A 255 -15.35 22.52 13.18
C ASN A 255 -14.85 23.48 14.28
N SER A 256 -15.68 24.44 14.65
CA SER A 256 -15.44 25.23 15.87
C SER A 256 -15.57 24.36 17.12
N PHE A 257 -14.97 24.81 18.22
CA PHE A 257 -15.05 24.10 19.49
C PHE A 257 -16.51 23.91 19.94
N GLU A 258 -17.35 24.92 19.76
CA GLU A 258 -18.79 24.89 20.10
C GLU A 258 -19.54 23.87 19.28
N GLN A 259 -19.23 23.78 17.98
CA GLN A 259 -19.84 22.79 17.10
C GLN A 259 -19.38 21.37 17.47
N TRP A 260 -18.11 21.15 17.75
CA TRP A 260 -17.58 19.86 18.22
C TRP A 260 -18.23 19.42 19.51
N VAL A 261 -18.44 20.34 20.48
CA VAL A 261 -19.17 20.04 21.72
C VAL A 261 -20.61 19.68 21.44
N ALA A 262 -21.32 20.42 20.56
CA ALA A 262 -22.69 20.14 20.20
C ALA A 262 -22.87 18.76 19.51
N GLU A 263 -21.85 18.30 18.78
CA GLU A 263 -21.79 16.99 18.11
C GLU A 263 -21.34 15.85 19.05
N GLY A 264 -21.14 16.12 20.33
CA GLY A 264 -20.88 15.12 21.36
C GLY A 264 -19.42 14.92 21.71
N SER A 265 -18.53 15.87 21.36
CA SER A 265 -17.10 15.90 21.72
C SER A 265 -16.33 14.63 21.38
N LYS A 266 -16.67 14.00 20.26
CA LYS A 266 -16.10 12.72 19.85
C LYS A 266 -14.64 12.86 19.42
N ASP A 267 -13.82 11.92 19.84
CA ASP A 267 -12.46 11.78 19.34
C ASP A 267 -12.42 11.12 17.94
N VAL A 268 -11.23 11.05 17.35
CA VAL A 268 -11.07 10.48 16.01
C VAL A 268 -11.35 8.98 15.96
N THR A 269 -11.10 8.27 17.06
CA THR A 269 -11.34 6.81 17.15
C THR A 269 -12.84 6.51 17.14
N GLU A 270 -13.62 7.28 17.92
CA GLU A 270 -15.08 7.16 17.97
C GLU A 270 -15.72 7.46 16.62
N ARG A 271 -15.25 8.54 15.93
CA ARG A 271 -15.73 8.86 14.57
C ARG A 271 -15.38 7.77 13.58
N ALA A 272 -14.15 7.23 13.64
CA ALA A 272 -13.68 6.17 12.76
C ALA A 272 -14.50 4.88 12.93
N LEU A 273 -14.78 4.47 14.17
CA LEU A 273 -15.61 3.30 14.45
C LEU A 273 -17.06 3.48 13.97
N ALA A 274 -17.63 4.66 14.15
CA ALA A 274 -18.96 4.97 13.64
C ALA A 274 -19.01 4.93 12.10
N THR A 275 -17.98 5.48 11.44
CA THR A 275 -17.84 5.42 9.98
C THR A 275 -17.69 3.99 9.49
N ALA A 276 -16.83 3.20 10.10
CA ALA A 276 -16.64 1.79 9.74
C ALA A 276 -17.94 1.00 9.87
N LYS A 277 -18.69 1.20 10.97
CA LYS A 277 -19.99 0.57 11.16
C LYS A 277 -20.97 0.95 10.05
N SER A 278 -21.07 2.23 9.74
CA SER A 278 -21.97 2.71 8.66
C SER A 278 -21.60 2.09 7.30
N MET A 279 -20.31 1.98 6.98
CA MET A 279 -19.83 1.35 5.74
C MET A 279 -20.19 -0.14 5.69
N LEU A 280 -20.03 -0.87 6.80
CA LEU A 280 -20.40 -2.29 6.88
C LEU A 280 -21.92 -2.48 6.79
N ASP A 281 -22.71 -1.66 7.46
CA ASP A 281 -24.18 -1.72 7.42
C ASP A 281 -24.75 -1.42 6.02
N SER A 282 -24.03 -0.62 5.22
CA SER A 282 -24.41 -0.26 3.85
C SER A 282 -23.73 -1.12 2.76
N TYR A 283 -22.98 -2.16 3.15
CA TYR A 283 -22.28 -3.00 2.18
C TYR A 283 -23.26 -3.85 1.38
N GLU A 284 -23.15 -3.75 0.07
CA GLU A 284 -23.86 -4.62 -0.88
C GLU A 284 -22.83 -5.47 -1.63
N GLN A 285 -23.10 -6.79 -1.69
CA GLN A 285 -22.24 -7.71 -2.43
C GLN A 285 -22.23 -7.33 -3.92
N PRO A 286 -21.06 -7.08 -4.54
CA PRO A 286 -20.99 -6.85 -5.97
C PRO A 286 -21.57 -8.02 -6.75
N SER A 287 -22.34 -7.74 -7.80
CA SER A 287 -22.89 -8.78 -8.67
C SER A 287 -21.77 -9.44 -9.49
N MET A 288 -21.85 -10.76 -9.60
CA MET A 288 -21.00 -11.56 -10.49
C MET A 288 -21.90 -12.31 -11.46
N ASP A 289 -21.45 -12.56 -12.69
CA ASP A 289 -22.16 -13.44 -13.62
C ASP A 289 -22.30 -14.84 -13.01
N ALA A 290 -23.51 -15.39 -13.06
CA ALA A 290 -23.84 -16.65 -12.38
C ALA A 290 -23.02 -17.84 -12.89
N ALA A 291 -22.72 -17.90 -14.19
CA ALA A 291 -21.91 -18.98 -14.78
C ALA A 291 -20.46 -18.88 -14.31
N THR A 292 -19.93 -17.66 -14.17
CA THR A 292 -18.57 -17.38 -13.66
C THR A 292 -18.46 -17.74 -12.18
N ASP A 293 -19.46 -17.37 -11.37
CA ASP A 293 -19.49 -17.73 -9.94
C ASP A 293 -19.56 -19.25 -9.74
N GLU A 294 -20.39 -19.96 -10.51
CA GLU A 294 -20.47 -21.42 -10.49
C GLU A 294 -19.11 -22.05 -10.88
N ALA A 295 -18.51 -21.61 -11.97
CA ALA A 295 -17.22 -22.13 -12.42
C ALA A 295 -16.09 -21.94 -11.38
N LEU A 296 -16.06 -20.78 -10.71
CA LEU A 296 -15.09 -20.53 -9.63
C LEU A 296 -15.34 -21.44 -8.42
N ARG A 297 -16.60 -21.61 -8.00
CA ARG A 297 -16.96 -22.52 -6.90
C ARG A 297 -16.60 -23.96 -7.20
N ASP A 298 -16.88 -24.43 -8.42
CA ASP A 298 -16.53 -25.78 -8.86
C ASP A 298 -15.01 -25.97 -8.88
N TYR A 299 -14.25 -24.97 -9.34
CA TYR A 299 -12.80 -24.99 -9.29
C TYR A 299 -12.30 -25.13 -7.86
N ILE A 300 -12.78 -24.28 -6.93
CA ILE A 300 -12.40 -24.31 -5.51
C ILE A 300 -12.74 -25.66 -4.90
N ALA A 301 -13.96 -26.17 -5.07
CA ALA A 301 -14.39 -27.45 -4.52
C ALA A 301 -13.58 -28.64 -5.06
N ARG A 302 -13.14 -28.59 -6.32
CA ARG A 302 -12.22 -29.56 -6.89
C ARG A 302 -10.85 -29.51 -6.21
N ARG A 303 -10.29 -28.30 -6.09
CA ARG A 303 -8.96 -28.11 -5.49
C ARG A 303 -8.92 -28.50 -4.02
N GLU A 304 -9.96 -28.22 -3.24
CA GLU A 304 -10.09 -28.66 -1.86
C GLU A 304 -10.07 -30.18 -1.71
N ARG A 305 -10.60 -30.91 -2.68
CA ARG A 305 -10.53 -32.39 -2.69
C ARG A 305 -9.16 -32.92 -3.11
N GLU A 306 -8.47 -32.22 -4.00
CA GLU A 306 -7.15 -32.62 -4.52
C GLU A 306 -6.01 -32.29 -3.57
N ILE A 307 -6.15 -31.24 -2.75
CA ILE A 307 -5.14 -30.81 -1.78
C ILE A 307 -5.52 -31.33 -0.39
N PRO A 308 -4.85 -32.39 0.13
CA PRO A 308 -5.11 -32.86 1.48
C PRO A 308 -4.87 -31.79 2.52
N ALA A 309 -5.74 -31.68 3.50
CA ALA A 309 -5.69 -30.65 4.56
C ALA A 309 -4.36 -30.62 5.36
N MET A 310 -3.57 -31.69 5.31
CA MET A 310 -2.26 -31.77 5.98
C MET A 310 -1.11 -31.17 5.17
N ASP A 311 -1.22 -31.01 3.85
CA ASP A 311 -0.11 -30.49 3.04
C ASP A 311 0.07 -28.97 3.18
N SER A 312 -0.96 -28.24 3.59
CA SER A 312 -0.86 -26.79 3.83
C SER A 312 0.01 -26.43 5.04
N LEU A 313 0.21 -27.36 5.99
CA LEU A 313 1.00 -27.17 7.21
C LEU A 313 2.37 -27.88 7.19
N ASN A 314 2.57 -28.83 6.27
CA ASN A 314 3.76 -29.67 6.18
C ASN A 314 4.65 -29.40 4.96
N GLN A 315 4.53 -28.26 4.30
CA GLN A 315 5.57 -27.86 3.35
C GLN A 315 6.88 -27.65 4.12
N LYS A 316 7.77 -28.60 4.01
CA LYS A 316 9.11 -28.51 4.58
C LYS A 316 9.78 -27.29 3.96
N PHE A 317 10.12 -26.35 4.83
CA PHE A 317 10.95 -25.20 4.51
C PHE A 317 12.36 -25.65 4.14
#